data_bf78d1c6e8420b03970e45a732e0b9b2
#
_entry.id   bf78d1c6e8420b03970e45a732e0b9b2
#
_cell.length_a   1.000
_cell.length_b   1.000
_cell.length_c   1.000
_cell.angle_alpha   90.00
_cell.angle_beta   90.00
_cell.angle_gamma   90.00
#
_symmetry.space_group_name_H-M   'P 1'
#
loop_
_entity.id
_entity.type
_entity.pdbx_description
1 polymer ?
#
loop_
_entity_poly.entity_id
_entity_poly.type
_entity_poly.pdbx_seq_one_letter_code
_entity_poly.pdbx_strand_id
1 'polypeptide(L)'
;MANPSAKVRSAATRFLVVALAATIACIGVTGCAAQKDSPEGSSSQETEQKAVSETRTITDMADRTVETPSKVESIATFGSVGVLNAFVECMGAGDLLVNEMPANFTKNDKWKMQYQFAPQIKDQPVLETADGIDIEKTLALDPDLCITMTKETAQQLEENGMARIVLSWNDTDDAKKAASLMGDVLGDVERANDYNAYFDKMVAKASEITANLPESERQTVIYGDVTSLTNPHIISEWWISAAGGASVTADAHEKNSLEYTMEQLLAWQPQVIFSSNSNVDAITSDANLANIPAVQNGKIYVVPTVAHVWGNRTVEQPLTVMWALNKLYPDLYSEAELAEDIKHFYSHFFEYDMSDEEIASIIDYA
;
A
#
# COMPACT_ATOMS: atom_id res chain seq x y z
N MET A 1 -35.85 30.45 27.08
CA MET A 1 -36.70 29.37 27.64
C MET A 1 -36.07 28.04 27.20
N ALA A 2 -35.74 27.27 28.20
CA ALA A 2 -34.94 26.04 28.14
C ALA A 2 -35.71 24.85 27.51
N ASN A 3 -35.03 23.94 26.83
CA ASN A 3 -34.92 22.61 27.42
C ASN A 3 -33.90 21.74 26.63
N PRO A 4 -32.94 21.06 27.26
CA PRO A 4 -32.06 20.11 26.69
C PRO A 4 -32.56 18.69 26.90
N SER A 5 -32.56 17.84 25.89
CA SER A 5 -32.81 16.41 26.05
C SER A 5 -31.49 15.61 25.99
N ALA A 6 -31.09 15.10 27.15
CA ALA A 6 -30.02 14.16 27.35
C ALA A 6 -30.37 12.79 26.76
N LYS A 7 -29.47 12.23 25.97
CA LYS A 7 -29.52 10.81 25.57
C LYS A 7 -28.71 9.95 26.54
N VAL A 8 -29.44 9.05 27.17
CA VAL A 8 -28.98 8.04 28.12
C VAL A 8 -28.15 6.99 27.38
N ARG A 9 -26.91 6.75 27.85
CA ARG A 9 -26.08 5.62 27.45
C ARG A 9 -26.50 4.37 28.19
N SER A 10 -26.89 3.31 27.45
CA SER A 10 -27.17 1.99 27.98
C SER A 10 -25.86 1.23 28.17
N ALA A 11 -25.57 0.87 29.42
CA ALA A 11 -24.48 -0.01 29.79
C ALA A 11 -24.93 -1.47 29.63
N ALA A 12 -24.28 -2.24 28.77
CA ALA A 12 -24.51 -3.67 28.66
C ALA A 12 -23.73 -4.43 29.76
N THR A 13 -24.46 -5.09 30.64
CA THR A 13 -23.97 -5.93 31.73
C THR A 13 -23.43 -7.25 31.20
N ARG A 14 -22.16 -7.54 31.45
CA ARG A 14 -21.56 -8.84 31.18
C ARG A 14 -21.89 -9.81 32.30
N PHE A 15 -22.58 -10.89 32.00
CA PHE A 15 -22.82 -12.02 32.90
C PHE A 15 -21.60 -12.93 32.94
N LEU A 16 -21.07 -13.11 34.13
CA LEU A 16 -20.02 -14.08 34.48
C LEU A 16 -20.67 -15.43 34.74
N VAL A 17 -20.35 -16.44 33.95
CA VAL A 17 -20.76 -17.84 34.23
C VAL A 17 -19.61 -18.56 34.93
N VAL A 18 -19.83 -18.88 36.18
CA VAL A 18 -18.95 -19.73 36.99
C VAL A 18 -19.38 -21.18 36.77
N ALA A 19 -18.49 -22.00 36.22
CA ALA A 19 -18.69 -23.45 36.12
C ALA A 19 -17.93 -24.16 37.27
N LEU A 20 -18.68 -24.91 38.03
CA LEU A 20 -18.27 -25.66 39.22
C LEU A 20 -17.61 -26.98 38.81
N ALA A 21 -16.40 -27.23 39.30
CA ALA A 21 -15.68 -28.50 39.11
C ALA A 21 -16.21 -29.55 40.07
N ALA A 22 -16.53 -30.72 39.56
CA ALA A 22 -16.83 -31.92 40.34
C ALA A 22 -15.62 -32.87 40.37
N THR A 23 -15.09 -33.08 41.54
CA THR A 23 -14.08 -34.07 41.90
C THR A 23 -14.63 -35.48 41.93
N ILE A 24 -13.96 -36.44 41.30
CA ILE A 24 -14.15 -37.87 41.58
C ILE A 24 -12.80 -38.46 41.99
N ALA A 25 -12.75 -38.92 43.26
CA ALA A 25 -11.66 -39.69 43.82
C ALA A 25 -11.88 -41.20 43.53
N CYS A 26 -10.84 -41.92 43.18
CA CYS A 26 -10.79 -43.36 43.31
C CYS A 26 -9.46 -43.82 43.88
N ILE A 27 -9.59 -44.66 44.83
CA ILE A 27 -8.72 -45.16 45.86
C ILE A 27 -7.93 -46.43 45.44
N GLY A 28 -6.69 -46.51 45.86
CA GLY A 28 -6.05 -47.78 46.30
C GLY A 28 -5.09 -48.41 45.28
N VAL A 29 -3.94 -48.93 45.64
CA VAL A 29 -3.52 -49.84 46.70
C VAL A 29 -1.99 -49.86 46.75
N THR A 30 -1.48 -49.93 47.94
CA THR A 30 -0.15 -50.15 48.48
C THR A 30 0.82 -51.16 47.81
N GLY A 31 2.12 -50.80 47.85
CA GLY A 31 3.23 -51.74 47.68
C GLY A 31 4.57 -51.06 48.05
N CYS A 32 5.11 -51.41 49.21
CA CYS A 32 6.40 -51.00 49.79
C CYS A 32 7.61 -51.59 49.04
N ALA A 33 8.71 -50.86 48.88
CA ALA A 33 9.95 -51.03 49.68
C ALA A 33 11.17 -50.32 49.02
N ALA A 34 11.78 -49.48 49.84
CA ALA A 34 13.22 -49.24 50.11
C ALA A 34 14.24 -48.88 49.02
N GLN A 35 14.66 -47.64 49.02
CA GLN A 35 15.92 -47.09 49.56
C GLN A 35 17.07 -46.81 48.55
N LYS A 36 17.47 -45.56 48.58
CA LYS A 36 18.81 -44.95 48.43
C LYS A 36 19.35 -44.69 46.99
N ASP A 37 19.54 -43.49 46.63
CA ASP A 37 20.59 -42.49 46.69
C ASP A 37 20.38 -41.42 45.57
N SER A 38 20.37 -40.18 45.95
CA SER A 38 20.54 -38.99 45.06
C SER A 38 22.04 -38.81 44.77
N PRO A 39 22.47 -37.86 43.87
CA PRO A 39 21.79 -36.89 43.03
C PRO A 39 22.37 -36.80 41.58
N GLU A 40 21.65 -36.23 40.67
CA GLU A 40 22.25 -35.31 39.69
C GLU A 40 21.12 -34.63 38.89
N GLY A 41 21.22 -33.30 38.84
CA GLY A 41 20.26 -32.45 38.19
C GLY A 41 20.25 -32.66 36.68
N SER A 42 19.09 -32.98 36.16
CA SER A 42 18.79 -32.82 34.75
C SER A 42 17.82 -31.64 34.63
N SER A 43 18.35 -30.50 34.23
CA SER A 43 17.54 -29.38 33.72
C SER A 43 16.86 -29.86 32.45
N SER A 44 15.59 -30.21 32.54
CA SER A 44 14.73 -30.34 31.38
C SER A 44 14.60 -28.93 30.78
N GLN A 45 15.35 -28.64 29.73
CA GLN A 45 15.01 -27.61 28.78
C GLN A 45 13.68 -28.05 28.15
N GLU A 46 12.59 -27.40 28.57
CA GLU A 46 11.36 -27.35 27.77
C GLU A 46 11.73 -26.61 26.48
N THR A 47 12.02 -27.37 25.46
CA THR A 47 11.98 -26.88 24.10
C THR A 47 10.49 -26.61 23.83
N GLU A 48 10.06 -25.36 23.88
CA GLU A 48 8.76 -24.97 23.34
C GLU A 48 8.75 -25.43 21.87
N GLN A 49 8.10 -26.56 21.62
CA GLN A 49 7.72 -26.92 20.26
C GLN A 49 6.71 -25.87 19.79
N LYS A 50 7.16 -24.95 18.94
CA LYS A 50 6.26 -24.08 18.16
C LYS A 50 5.18 -25.01 17.58
N ALA A 51 3.93 -24.79 17.94
CA ALA A 51 2.81 -25.56 17.40
C ALA A 51 2.93 -25.52 15.90
N VAL A 52 2.80 -26.66 15.21
CA VAL A 52 2.77 -26.71 13.75
C VAL A 52 1.58 -25.85 13.34
N SER A 53 1.82 -24.63 12.87
CA SER A 53 0.75 -23.77 12.38
C SER A 53 0.15 -24.45 11.15
N GLU A 54 -1.18 -24.51 11.10
CA GLU A 54 -1.86 -24.96 9.88
C GLU A 54 -1.39 -24.09 8.72
N THR A 55 -1.04 -24.71 7.59
CA THR A 55 -0.64 -24.01 6.37
C THR A 55 -1.74 -24.11 5.33
N ARG A 56 -1.75 -23.20 4.40
CA ARG A 56 -2.56 -23.23 3.17
C ARG A 56 -1.69 -23.02 1.95
N THR A 57 -2.12 -23.59 0.86
CA THR A 57 -1.43 -23.45 -0.44
C THR A 57 -2.12 -22.32 -1.23
N ILE A 58 -1.31 -21.38 -1.72
CA ILE A 58 -1.78 -20.28 -2.58
C ILE A 58 -0.92 -20.20 -3.85
N THR A 59 -1.44 -19.51 -4.87
CA THR A 59 -0.66 -19.14 -6.06
C THR A 59 -0.39 -17.64 -6.00
N ASP A 60 0.89 -17.23 -5.97
CA ASP A 60 1.26 -15.83 -5.94
C ASP A 60 1.30 -15.19 -7.35
N MET A 61 1.54 -13.87 -7.42
CA MET A 61 1.53 -13.13 -8.68
C MET A 61 2.75 -13.40 -9.58
N ALA A 62 3.66 -14.27 -9.16
CA ALA A 62 4.75 -14.80 -9.96
C ALA A 62 4.46 -16.21 -10.49
N ASP A 63 3.19 -16.66 -10.42
CA ASP A 63 2.70 -18.00 -10.79
C ASP A 63 3.37 -19.13 -9.98
N ARG A 64 3.81 -18.86 -8.75
CA ARG A 64 4.40 -19.86 -7.88
C ARG A 64 3.34 -20.40 -6.92
N THR A 65 3.34 -21.72 -6.74
CA THR A 65 2.57 -22.36 -5.67
C THR A 65 3.39 -22.31 -4.39
N VAL A 66 2.88 -21.65 -3.37
CA VAL A 66 3.58 -21.41 -2.10
C VAL A 66 2.73 -21.82 -0.91
N GLU A 67 3.40 -22.35 0.12
CA GLU A 67 2.78 -22.60 1.42
C GLU A 67 2.89 -21.34 2.28
N THR A 68 1.77 -20.93 2.86
CA THR A 68 1.70 -19.80 3.81
C THR A 68 1.00 -20.26 5.09
N PRO A 69 1.30 -19.66 6.24
CA PRO A 69 0.53 -19.90 7.45
C PRO A 69 -0.96 -19.60 7.24
N SER A 70 -1.85 -20.40 7.84
CA SER A 70 -3.30 -20.12 7.81
C SER A 70 -3.67 -18.88 8.62
N LYS A 71 -2.83 -18.49 9.59
CA LYS A 71 -2.91 -17.25 10.34
C LYS A 71 -1.58 -16.51 10.21
N VAL A 72 -1.63 -15.26 9.77
CA VAL A 72 -0.49 -14.35 9.67
C VAL A 72 -0.62 -13.30 10.76
N GLU A 73 0.38 -13.19 11.62
CA GLU A 73 0.43 -12.23 12.75
C GLU A 73 1.63 -11.28 12.64
N SER A 74 2.55 -11.55 11.70
CA SER A 74 3.72 -10.70 11.44
C SER A 74 4.14 -10.75 9.97
N ILE A 75 4.39 -9.56 9.38
CA ILE A 75 4.70 -9.41 7.96
C ILE A 75 5.97 -8.59 7.80
N ALA A 76 6.96 -9.13 7.09
CA ALA A 76 8.13 -8.39 6.63
C ALA A 76 8.04 -8.09 5.12
N THR A 77 8.42 -6.88 4.71
CA THR A 77 8.37 -6.42 3.31
C THR A 77 9.76 -6.11 2.77
N PHE A 78 10.03 -6.45 1.49
CA PHE A 78 11.35 -6.34 0.86
C PHE A 78 11.27 -5.74 -0.54
N GLY A 79 12.25 -4.91 -0.90
CA GLY A 79 12.34 -4.23 -2.19
C GLY A 79 11.63 -2.87 -2.18
N SER A 80 10.57 -2.71 -2.96
CA SER A 80 9.76 -1.49 -2.95
C SER A 80 8.85 -1.44 -1.73
N VAL A 81 9.43 -1.39 -0.54
CA VAL A 81 8.76 -1.49 0.76
C VAL A 81 7.55 -0.56 0.86
N GLY A 82 7.68 0.71 0.43
CA GLY A 82 6.57 1.67 0.52
C GLY A 82 5.28 1.22 -0.16
N VAL A 83 5.35 0.61 -1.36
CA VAL A 83 4.14 0.11 -2.04
C VAL A 83 3.64 -1.18 -1.43
N LEU A 84 4.53 -2.04 -0.95
CA LEU A 84 4.14 -3.29 -0.30
C LEU A 84 3.43 -3.01 1.02
N ASN A 85 3.97 -2.09 1.84
CA ASN A 85 3.32 -1.62 3.05
C ASN A 85 1.94 -1.04 2.76
N ALA A 86 1.80 -0.20 1.72
CA ALA A 86 0.52 0.40 1.34
C ALA A 86 -0.56 -0.65 1.05
N PHE A 87 -0.20 -1.80 0.45
CA PHE A 87 -1.14 -2.91 0.26
C PHE A 87 -1.51 -3.61 1.57
N VAL A 88 -0.55 -3.83 2.47
CA VAL A 88 -0.80 -4.41 3.79
C VAL A 88 -1.70 -3.48 4.62
N GLU A 89 -1.39 -2.18 4.63
CA GLU A 89 -2.15 -1.13 5.33
C GLU A 89 -3.59 -1.02 4.79
N CYS A 90 -3.75 -1.01 3.46
CA CYS A 90 -5.06 -0.96 2.80
C CYS A 90 -5.93 -2.19 3.13
N MET A 91 -5.32 -3.34 3.37
CA MET A 91 -6.02 -4.54 3.83
C MET A 91 -6.31 -4.54 5.33
N GLY A 92 -6.11 -3.42 6.04
CA GLY A 92 -6.35 -3.30 7.48
C GLY A 92 -5.36 -4.08 8.35
N ALA A 93 -4.20 -4.42 7.79
CA ALA A 93 -3.18 -5.25 8.42
C ALA A 93 -1.86 -4.48 8.68
N GLY A 94 -1.91 -3.15 8.70
CA GLY A 94 -0.73 -2.30 8.92
C GLY A 94 -0.01 -2.58 10.23
N ASP A 95 -0.72 -2.98 11.28
CA ASP A 95 -0.20 -3.37 12.58
C ASP A 95 0.64 -4.66 12.56
N LEU A 96 0.50 -5.48 11.51
CA LEU A 96 1.28 -6.71 11.32
C LEU A 96 2.68 -6.45 10.72
N LEU A 97 2.97 -5.24 10.23
CA LEU A 97 4.27 -4.89 9.66
C LEU A 97 5.34 -4.86 10.77
N VAL A 98 6.44 -5.61 10.55
CA VAL A 98 7.48 -5.82 11.57
C VAL A 98 8.87 -5.34 11.15
N ASN A 99 9.00 -4.61 10.05
CA ASN A 99 10.26 -4.00 9.64
C ASN A 99 10.12 -2.52 9.29
N GLU A 100 11.17 -1.76 9.58
CA GLU A 100 11.31 -0.36 9.19
C GLU A 100 11.60 -0.25 7.68
N MET A 101 11.20 0.87 7.11
CA MET A 101 11.53 1.21 5.72
C MET A 101 13.04 1.44 5.56
N PRO A 102 13.65 0.99 4.45
CA PRO A 102 15.06 1.25 4.17
C PRO A 102 15.35 2.75 3.96
N ALA A 103 16.62 3.11 4.09
CA ALA A 103 17.09 4.51 4.11
C ALA A 103 16.69 5.37 2.89
N ASN A 104 16.42 4.76 1.73
CA ASN A 104 15.91 5.48 0.55
C ASN A 104 14.48 6.02 0.75
N PHE A 105 13.69 5.42 1.64
CA PHE A 105 12.36 5.91 2.02
C PHE A 105 12.40 6.89 3.19
N THR A 106 13.32 6.72 4.12
CA THR A 106 13.34 7.49 5.38
C THR A 106 14.15 8.80 5.32
N LYS A 107 14.89 9.06 4.21
CA LYS A 107 15.75 10.25 4.05
C LYS A 107 15.02 11.60 3.98
N ASN A 108 13.73 11.57 3.71
CA ASN A 108 12.90 12.77 3.60
C ASN A 108 11.47 12.50 4.08
N ASP A 109 10.68 13.54 4.23
CA ASP A 109 9.31 13.45 4.76
C ASP A 109 8.28 12.96 3.73
N LYS A 110 8.71 12.59 2.52
CA LYS A 110 7.79 12.14 1.46
C LYS A 110 6.93 10.96 1.89
N TRP A 111 7.47 10.09 2.73
CA TRP A 111 6.86 8.84 3.19
C TRP A 111 6.30 8.92 4.63
N LYS A 112 6.14 10.13 5.18
CA LYS A 112 5.71 10.32 6.58
C LYS A 112 4.36 9.67 6.91
N MET A 113 3.46 9.54 5.92
CA MET A 113 2.14 8.97 6.12
C MET A 113 2.19 7.46 6.41
N GLN A 114 3.21 6.75 5.98
CA GLN A 114 3.45 5.36 6.36
C GLN A 114 3.50 5.18 7.89
N TYR A 115 4.09 6.15 8.61
CA TYR A 115 4.15 6.14 10.08
C TYR A 115 2.85 6.58 10.77
N GLN A 116 1.87 7.07 10.01
CA GLN A 116 0.52 7.29 10.53
C GLN A 116 -0.31 6.01 10.40
N PHE A 117 -0.16 5.29 9.29
CA PHE A 117 -0.89 4.05 9.03
C PHE A 117 -0.33 2.85 9.81
N ALA A 118 0.99 2.81 9.99
CA ALA A 118 1.70 1.75 10.72
C ALA A 118 2.78 2.35 11.65
N PRO A 119 2.41 3.04 12.74
CA PRO A 119 3.35 3.79 13.57
C PRO A 119 4.45 2.93 14.22
N GLN A 120 4.18 1.65 14.45
CA GLN A 120 5.14 0.73 15.07
C GLN A 120 6.36 0.44 14.20
N ILE A 121 6.29 0.58 12.86
CA ILE A 121 7.43 0.24 11.97
C ILE A 121 8.65 1.13 12.23
N LYS A 122 8.44 2.35 12.75
CA LYS A 122 9.53 3.30 13.04
C LYS A 122 10.56 2.77 14.04
N ASP A 123 10.13 1.89 14.93
CA ASP A 123 10.96 1.31 15.98
C ASP A 123 11.42 -0.13 15.64
N GLN A 124 11.12 -0.60 14.41
CA GLN A 124 11.47 -1.93 13.95
C GLN A 124 12.86 -1.97 13.26
N PRO A 125 13.47 -3.15 13.13
CA PRO A 125 14.73 -3.30 12.42
C PRO A 125 14.58 -3.02 10.91
N VAL A 126 15.58 -2.36 10.32
CA VAL A 126 15.74 -2.32 8.86
C VAL A 126 16.31 -3.67 8.41
N LEU A 127 15.58 -4.36 7.54
CA LEU A 127 15.94 -5.70 7.05
C LEU A 127 16.61 -5.69 5.67
N GLU A 128 16.64 -4.54 5.00
CA GLU A 128 17.24 -4.39 3.67
C GLU A 128 18.15 -3.17 3.63
N THR A 129 19.33 -3.33 3.06
CA THR A 129 20.34 -2.29 2.86
C THR A 129 20.73 -2.24 1.37
N ALA A 130 21.67 -1.34 1.02
CA ALA A 130 22.21 -1.29 -0.33
C ALA A 130 22.92 -2.61 -0.77
N ASP A 131 23.34 -3.42 0.20
CA ASP A 131 24.02 -4.70 -0.03
C ASP A 131 23.04 -5.88 -0.17
N GLY A 132 21.73 -5.63 0.00
CA GLY A 132 20.66 -6.62 -0.10
C GLY A 132 19.98 -6.92 1.23
N ILE A 133 19.32 -8.07 1.31
CA ILE A 133 18.54 -8.50 2.49
C ILE A 133 19.48 -8.99 3.60
N ASP A 134 19.23 -8.55 4.81
CA ASP A 134 19.86 -9.07 6.02
C ASP A 134 19.12 -10.32 6.48
N ILE A 135 19.54 -11.48 5.95
CA ILE A 135 18.91 -12.77 6.26
C ILE A 135 19.02 -13.12 7.75
N GLU A 136 20.14 -12.78 8.40
CA GLU A 136 20.32 -13.09 9.83
C GLU A 136 19.31 -12.32 10.70
N LYS A 137 19.13 -11.03 10.44
CA LYS A 137 18.11 -10.23 11.12
C LYS A 137 16.70 -10.70 10.80
N THR A 138 16.43 -11.06 9.54
CA THR A 138 15.11 -11.54 9.12
C THR A 138 14.78 -12.86 9.85
N LEU A 139 15.72 -13.80 9.93
CA LEU A 139 15.55 -15.05 10.68
C LEU A 139 15.38 -14.81 12.19
N ALA A 140 16.12 -13.84 12.76
CA ALA A 140 15.99 -13.49 14.17
C ALA A 140 14.64 -12.83 14.50
N LEU A 141 14.04 -12.13 13.53
CA LEU A 141 12.70 -11.53 13.65
C LEU A 141 11.59 -12.57 13.49
N ASP A 142 11.85 -13.66 12.75
CA ASP A 142 10.96 -14.80 12.48
C ASP A 142 9.54 -14.38 12.02
N PRO A 143 9.41 -13.58 10.95
CA PRO A 143 8.10 -13.14 10.47
C PRO A 143 7.30 -14.34 9.94
N ASP A 144 5.97 -14.31 10.16
CA ASP A 144 5.08 -15.35 9.64
C ASP A 144 5.01 -15.32 8.10
N LEU A 145 5.16 -14.13 7.51
CA LEU A 145 5.12 -13.94 6.07
C LEU A 145 6.11 -12.87 5.61
N CYS A 146 6.81 -13.15 4.52
CA CYS A 146 7.61 -12.19 3.79
C CYS A 146 6.93 -11.80 2.47
N ILE A 147 6.86 -10.52 2.15
CA ILE A 147 6.32 -10.01 0.89
C ILE A 147 7.41 -9.32 0.10
N THR A 148 7.54 -9.65 -1.19
CA THR A 148 8.52 -9.04 -2.10
C THR A 148 7.92 -8.81 -3.48
N MET A 149 8.66 -8.09 -4.34
CA MET A 149 8.26 -7.85 -5.74
C MET A 149 9.07 -8.68 -6.74
N THR A 150 10.10 -9.41 -6.30
CA THR A 150 10.98 -10.14 -7.21
C THR A 150 11.06 -11.63 -6.90
N LYS A 151 11.24 -12.45 -7.95
CA LYS A 151 11.42 -13.88 -7.81
C LYS A 151 12.75 -14.22 -7.14
N GLU A 152 13.77 -13.41 -7.38
CA GLU A 152 15.12 -13.57 -6.83
C GLU A 152 15.10 -13.41 -5.31
N THR A 153 14.49 -12.35 -4.81
CA THR A 153 14.31 -12.13 -3.37
C THR A 153 13.46 -13.24 -2.74
N ALA A 154 12.37 -13.64 -3.41
CA ALA A 154 11.52 -14.72 -2.93
C ALA A 154 12.26 -16.06 -2.85
N GLN A 155 13.14 -16.36 -3.82
CA GLN A 155 13.97 -17.56 -3.80
C GLN A 155 14.98 -17.52 -2.63
N GLN A 156 15.62 -16.37 -2.39
CA GLN A 156 16.54 -16.22 -1.26
C GLN A 156 15.84 -16.43 0.08
N LEU A 157 14.63 -15.92 0.25
CA LEU A 157 13.82 -16.15 1.46
C LEU A 157 13.43 -17.62 1.59
N GLU A 158 13.06 -18.28 0.47
CA GLU A 158 12.72 -19.70 0.43
C GLU A 158 13.86 -20.61 0.85
N GLU A 159 15.06 -20.36 0.33
CA GLU A 159 16.28 -21.13 0.63
C GLU A 159 16.63 -21.07 2.13
N ASN A 160 16.14 -20.04 2.83
CA ASN A 160 16.27 -19.87 4.28
C ASN A 160 15.01 -20.28 5.07
N GLY A 161 14.06 -20.97 4.43
CA GLY A 161 12.91 -21.59 5.10
C GLY A 161 11.78 -20.61 5.47
N MET A 162 11.79 -19.38 4.96
CA MET A 162 10.78 -18.37 5.26
C MET A 162 9.57 -18.50 4.33
N ALA A 163 8.35 -18.36 4.88
CA ALA A 163 7.13 -18.23 4.10
C ALA A 163 7.15 -16.90 3.34
N ARG A 164 6.80 -16.89 2.04
CA ARG A 164 6.94 -15.71 1.17
C ARG A 164 5.96 -15.73 0.02
N ILE A 165 5.57 -14.52 -0.39
CA ILE A 165 4.78 -14.28 -1.61
C ILE A 165 5.44 -13.19 -2.46
N VAL A 166 5.15 -13.23 -3.76
CA VAL A 166 5.52 -12.16 -4.70
C VAL A 166 4.25 -11.40 -5.09
N LEU A 167 4.26 -10.08 -4.87
CA LEU A 167 3.34 -9.16 -5.50
C LEU A 167 4.04 -8.55 -6.72
N SER A 168 3.35 -8.46 -7.86
CA SER A 168 3.94 -8.01 -9.12
C SER A 168 2.93 -7.18 -9.91
N TRP A 169 3.39 -6.17 -10.59
CA TRP A 169 2.56 -5.29 -11.40
C TRP A 169 3.09 -5.21 -12.81
N ASN A 170 2.32 -5.72 -13.77
CA ASN A 170 2.63 -5.67 -15.19
C ASN A 170 1.53 -4.98 -15.99
N ASP A 171 0.29 -4.99 -15.49
CA ASP A 171 -0.86 -4.35 -16.11
C ASP A 171 -1.71 -3.54 -15.11
N THR A 172 -2.78 -2.95 -15.59
CA THR A 172 -3.68 -2.06 -14.82
C THR A 172 -4.52 -2.80 -13.79
N ASP A 173 -4.81 -4.09 -14.03
CA ASP A 173 -5.62 -4.92 -13.12
C ASP A 173 -4.79 -5.53 -11.99
N ASP A 174 -3.47 -5.38 -12.04
CA ASP A 174 -2.60 -6.05 -11.06
C ASP A 174 -2.76 -5.49 -9.65
N ALA A 175 -3.19 -4.23 -9.48
CA ALA A 175 -3.54 -3.70 -8.17
C ALA A 175 -4.70 -4.50 -7.54
N LYS A 176 -5.73 -4.83 -8.34
CA LYS A 176 -6.87 -5.65 -7.90
C LYS A 176 -6.47 -7.10 -7.61
N LYS A 177 -5.58 -7.66 -8.44
CA LYS A 177 -5.04 -9.02 -8.21
C LYS A 177 -4.20 -9.07 -6.92
N ALA A 178 -3.36 -8.04 -6.68
CA ALA A 178 -2.59 -7.93 -5.45
C ALA A 178 -3.50 -7.83 -4.21
N ALA A 179 -4.55 -7.01 -4.27
CA ALA A 179 -5.54 -6.92 -3.20
C ALA A 179 -6.24 -8.27 -2.96
N SER A 180 -6.64 -8.96 -4.02
CA SER A 180 -7.27 -10.30 -3.92
C SER A 180 -6.33 -11.31 -3.28
N LEU A 181 -5.06 -11.36 -3.70
CA LEU A 181 -4.05 -12.24 -3.11
C LEU A 181 -3.82 -11.90 -1.63
N MET A 182 -3.75 -10.62 -1.28
CA MET A 182 -3.62 -10.20 0.13
C MET A 182 -4.84 -10.62 0.96
N GLY A 183 -6.06 -10.48 0.41
CA GLY A 183 -7.29 -10.96 1.06
C GLY A 183 -7.25 -12.46 1.31
N ASP A 184 -6.79 -13.25 0.33
CA ASP A 184 -6.60 -14.69 0.49
C ASP A 184 -5.58 -15.00 1.58
N VAL A 185 -4.45 -14.30 1.60
CA VAL A 185 -3.35 -14.52 2.55
C VAL A 185 -3.72 -14.10 3.97
N LEU A 186 -4.41 -13.00 4.13
CA LEU A 186 -4.83 -12.47 5.43
C LEU A 186 -6.14 -13.11 5.94
N GLY A 187 -6.86 -13.81 5.05
CA GLY A 187 -8.16 -14.41 5.38
C GLY A 187 -9.30 -13.40 5.38
N ASP A 188 -9.13 -12.24 4.76
CA ASP A 188 -10.15 -11.19 4.59
C ASP A 188 -10.47 -10.94 3.10
N VAL A 189 -11.10 -11.94 2.49
CA VAL A 189 -11.54 -11.88 1.10
C VAL A 189 -12.62 -10.81 0.89
N GLU A 190 -13.43 -10.52 1.92
CA GLU A 190 -14.49 -9.52 1.85
C GLU A 190 -13.88 -8.12 1.66
N ARG A 191 -12.88 -7.75 2.42
CA ARG A 191 -12.16 -6.47 2.29
C ARG A 191 -11.48 -6.32 0.93
N ALA A 192 -10.86 -7.38 0.43
CA ALA A 192 -10.24 -7.38 -0.90
C ALA A 192 -11.28 -7.17 -2.02
N ASN A 193 -12.45 -7.84 -1.92
CA ASN A 193 -13.55 -7.65 -2.86
C ASN A 193 -14.13 -6.23 -2.79
N ASP A 194 -14.22 -5.65 -1.61
CA ASP A 194 -14.70 -4.28 -1.40
C ASP A 194 -13.74 -3.26 -2.03
N TYR A 195 -12.42 -3.44 -1.83
CA TYR A 195 -11.42 -2.64 -2.53
C TYR A 195 -11.55 -2.74 -4.06
N ASN A 196 -11.68 -3.95 -4.59
CA ASN A 196 -11.83 -4.15 -6.03
C ASN A 196 -13.09 -3.48 -6.58
N ALA A 197 -14.21 -3.58 -5.85
CA ALA A 197 -15.47 -2.93 -6.22
C ALA A 197 -15.35 -1.39 -6.15
N TYR A 198 -14.66 -0.86 -5.13
CA TYR A 198 -14.36 0.57 -5.03
C TYR A 198 -13.49 1.05 -6.20
N PHE A 199 -12.45 0.31 -6.54
CA PHE A 199 -11.58 0.61 -7.68
C PHE A 199 -12.39 0.75 -8.97
N ASP A 200 -13.19 -0.25 -9.29
CA ASP A 200 -14.01 -0.27 -10.50
C ASP A 200 -15.05 0.86 -10.49
N LYS A 201 -15.66 1.14 -9.33
CA LYS A 201 -16.62 2.25 -9.16
C LYS A 201 -15.97 3.62 -9.45
N MET A 202 -14.76 3.88 -8.97
CA MET A 202 -14.10 5.18 -9.19
C MET A 202 -13.69 5.35 -10.66
N VAL A 203 -13.17 4.32 -11.31
CA VAL A 203 -12.85 4.34 -12.74
C VAL A 203 -14.12 4.54 -13.58
N ALA A 204 -15.21 3.84 -13.24
CA ALA A 204 -16.50 4.03 -13.92
C ALA A 204 -17.04 5.47 -13.72
N LYS A 205 -16.96 6.02 -12.48
CA LYS A 205 -17.36 7.41 -12.18
C LYS A 205 -16.60 8.41 -13.06
N ALA A 206 -15.28 8.26 -13.18
CA ALA A 206 -14.47 9.12 -14.04
C ALA A 206 -14.86 9.01 -15.52
N SER A 207 -15.12 7.79 -16.00
CA SER A 207 -15.57 7.53 -17.35
C SER A 207 -16.95 8.14 -17.65
N GLU A 208 -17.90 8.06 -16.71
CA GLU A 208 -19.22 8.67 -16.83
C GLU A 208 -19.15 10.20 -16.89
N ILE A 209 -18.33 10.83 -16.03
CA ILE A 209 -18.13 12.29 -16.00
C ILE A 209 -17.55 12.77 -17.34
N THR A 210 -16.63 12.02 -17.94
CA THR A 210 -15.93 12.40 -19.17
C THR A 210 -16.60 11.86 -20.46
N ALA A 211 -17.71 11.10 -20.34
CA ALA A 211 -18.36 10.41 -21.48
C ALA A 211 -18.76 11.34 -22.64
N ASN A 212 -19.16 12.57 -22.32
CA ASN A 212 -19.59 13.56 -23.33
C ASN A 212 -18.47 14.54 -23.73
N LEU A 213 -17.25 14.35 -23.25
CA LEU A 213 -16.11 15.19 -23.59
C LEU A 213 -15.59 14.82 -24.99
N PRO A 214 -15.71 15.73 -26.00
CA PRO A 214 -15.17 15.47 -27.32
C PRO A 214 -13.66 15.22 -27.27
N GLU A 215 -13.14 14.36 -28.12
CA GLU A 215 -11.70 14.08 -28.19
C GLU A 215 -10.86 15.37 -28.40
N SER A 216 -11.39 16.31 -29.18
CA SER A 216 -10.75 17.63 -29.42
C SER A 216 -10.70 18.55 -28.19
N GLU A 217 -11.45 18.25 -27.13
CA GLU A 217 -11.50 19.00 -25.88
C GLU A 217 -10.72 18.30 -24.76
N ARG A 218 -10.21 17.07 -25.01
CA ARG A 218 -9.34 16.38 -24.07
C ARG A 218 -8.01 17.13 -23.94
N GLN A 219 -7.64 17.46 -22.69
CA GLN A 219 -6.38 18.13 -22.42
C GLN A 219 -5.20 17.19 -22.68
N THR A 220 -4.18 17.68 -23.38
CA THR A 220 -2.93 16.94 -23.59
C THR A 220 -2.06 17.01 -22.35
N VAL A 221 -1.57 15.85 -21.90
CA VAL A 221 -0.93 15.68 -20.60
C VAL A 221 0.42 14.99 -20.75
N ILE A 222 1.42 15.43 -20.00
CA ILE A 222 2.64 14.67 -19.73
C ILE A 222 2.74 14.36 -18.25
N TYR A 223 3.11 13.13 -17.90
CA TYR A 223 3.51 12.75 -16.56
C TYR A 223 5.03 12.53 -16.48
N GLY A 224 5.65 12.97 -15.39
CA GLY A 224 7.05 12.70 -15.11
C GLY A 224 7.84 13.92 -14.64
N ASP A 225 9.15 13.82 -14.73
CA ASP A 225 10.06 14.93 -14.47
C ASP A 225 10.53 15.53 -15.81
N VAL A 226 9.93 16.65 -16.21
CA VAL A 226 10.26 17.34 -17.46
C VAL A 226 11.64 18.02 -17.41
N THR A 227 12.27 18.17 -16.25
CA THR A 227 13.61 18.72 -16.12
C THR A 227 14.68 17.66 -16.39
N SER A 228 14.42 16.43 -16.01
CA SER A 228 15.27 15.27 -16.33
C SER A 228 14.81 14.52 -17.60
N LEU A 229 13.71 14.97 -18.24
CA LEU A 229 13.15 14.40 -19.47
C LEU A 229 12.78 12.92 -19.32
N THR A 230 12.12 12.59 -18.22
CA THR A 230 11.75 11.20 -17.88
C THR A 230 10.28 11.07 -17.50
N ASN A 231 9.64 9.99 -17.96
CA ASN A 231 8.40 9.47 -17.40
C ASN A 231 8.73 8.15 -16.67
N PRO A 232 8.57 8.08 -15.35
CA PRO A 232 9.06 6.94 -14.56
C PRO A 232 8.21 5.69 -14.69
N HIS A 233 6.96 5.80 -15.18
CA HIS A 233 6.03 4.67 -15.11
C HIS A 233 4.98 4.65 -16.22
N ILE A 234 4.98 3.59 -17.03
CA ILE A 234 4.00 3.37 -18.12
C ILE A 234 2.54 3.36 -17.63
N ILE A 235 2.28 3.07 -16.37
CA ILE A 235 0.93 3.09 -15.79
C ILE A 235 0.26 4.47 -15.92
N SER A 236 1.04 5.53 -16.09
CA SER A 236 0.52 6.88 -16.30
C SER A 236 -0.32 7.00 -17.56
N GLU A 237 -0.02 6.24 -18.60
CA GLU A 237 -0.79 6.24 -19.83
C GLU A 237 -2.25 5.83 -19.59
N TRP A 238 -2.41 4.83 -18.69
CA TRP A 238 -3.73 4.36 -18.31
C TRP A 238 -4.49 5.36 -17.44
N TRP A 239 -3.92 5.85 -16.32
CA TRP A 239 -4.69 6.71 -15.42
C TRP A 239 -4.94 8.11 -15.99
N ILE A 240 -4.06 8.64 -16.85
CA ILE A 240 -4.32 9.87 -17.60
C ILE A 240 -5.53 9.66 -18.52
N SER A 241 -5.58 8.56 -19.27
CA SER A 241 -6.69 8.23 -20.16
C SER A 241 -7.99 7.99 -19.38
N ALA A 242 -7.94 7.26 -18.27
CA ALA A 242 -9.09 6.99 -17.40
C ALA A 242 -9.68 8.29 -16.80
N ALA A 243 -8.83 9.29 -16.53
CA ALA A 243 -9.24 10.62 -16.08
C ALA A 243 -9.74 11.53 -17.23
N GLY A 244 -9.82 11.03 -18.46
CA GLY A 244 -10.27 11.79 -19.64
C GLY A 244 -9.20 12.65 -20.30
N GLY A 245 -7.93 12.55 -19.90
CA GLY A 245 -6.81 13.23 -20.55
C GLY A 245 -6.29 12.48 -21.78
N ALA A 246 -5.43 13.14 -22.54
CA ALA A 246 -4.70 12.56 -23.67
C ALA A 246 -3.19 12.62 -23.37
N SER A 247 -2.59 11.48 -23.05
CA SER A 247 -1.14 11.44 -22.80
C SER A 247 -0.36 11.66 -24.08
N VAL A 248 0.58 12.61 -24.05
CA VAL A 248 1.44 12.92 -25.21
C VAL A 248 2.55 11.88 -25.39
N THR A 249 2.76 11.00 -24.40
CA THR A 249 3.79 9.96 -24.42
C THR A 249 3.24 8.59 -24.81
N ALA A 250 1.92 8.41 -24.96
CA ALA A 250 1.28 7.12 -25.15
C ALA A 250 1.88 6.28 -26.29
N ASP A 251 2.14 6.89 -27.44
CA ASP A 251 2.69 6.20 -28.62
C ASP A 251 4.20 5.89 -28.51
N ALA A 252 4.90 6.54 -27.57
CA ALA A 252 6.34 6.39 -27.37
C ALA A 252 6.70 5.50 -26.18
N HIS A 253 5.75 5.22 -25.30
CA HIS A 253 5.97 4.58 -24.01
C HIS A 253 5.84 3.06 -24.08
N GLU A 254 6.88 2.38 -24.60
CA GLU A 254 6.90 0.92 -24.80
C GLU A 254 7.42 0.13 -23.58
N LYS A 255 8.14 0.80 -22.67
CA LYS A 255 8.77 0.18 -21.49
C LYS A 255 8.23 0.80 -20.20
N ASN A 256 8.59 0.23 -19.06
CA ASN A 256 8.15 0.73 -17.78
C ASN A 256 8.49 2.21 -17.53
N SER A 257 9.66 2.66 -17.96
CA SER A 257 10.08 4.06 -17.94
C SER A 257 10.41 4.55 -19.35
N LEU A 258 10.15 5.82 -19.62
CA LEU A 258 10.46 6.49 -20.87
C LEU A 258 11.45 7.63 -20.61
N GLU A 259 12.54 7.65 -21.38
CA GLU A 259 13.40 8.84 -21.55
C GLU A 259 13.07 9.47 -22.90
N TYR A 260 12.94 10.80 -22.93
CA TYR A 260 12.62 11.55 -24.14
C TYR A 260 13.56 12.76 -24.30
N THR A 261 13.54 13.37 -25.48
CA THR A 261 14.38 14.53 -25.75
C THR A 261 13.62 15.87 -25.56
N MET A 262 14.35 16.97 -25.40
CA MET A 262 13.75 18.30 -25.36
C MET A 262 12.98 18.60 -26.66
N GLU A 263 13.48 18.16 -27.83
CA GLU A 263 12.78 18.34 -29.10
C GLU A 263 11.43 17.61 -29.13
N GLN A 264 11.37 16.41 -28.57
CA GLN A 264 10.10 15.66 -28.44
C GLN A 264 9.14 16.38 -27.52
N LEU A 265 9.59 16.83 -26.35
CA LEU A 265 8.77 17.57 -25.40
C LEU A 265 8.21 18.88 -26.02
N LEU A 266 9.07 19.62 -26.72
CA LEU A 266 8.65 20.84 -27.45
C LEU A 266 7.72 20.55 -28.64
N ALA A 267 7.81 19.39 -29.27
CA ALA A 267 6.89 18.96 -30.31
C ALA A 267 5.52 18.53 -29.76
N TRP A 268 5.49 17.88 -28.60
CA TRP A 268 4.27 17.42 -27.96
C TRP A 268 3.40 18.55 -27.39
N GLN A 269 4.00 19.67 -26.97
CA GLN A 269 3.27 20.85 -26.45
C GLN A 269 2.18 20.50 -25.42
N PRO A 270 2.50 19.81 -24.31
CA PRO A 270 1.49 19.41 -23.32
C PRO A 270 0.80 20.63 -22.70
N GLN A 271 -0.52 20.53 -22.52
CA GLN A 271 -1.35 21.55 -21.87
C GLN A 271 -1.33 21.44 -20.35
N VAL A 272 -0.97 20.25 -19.83
CA VAL A 272 -0.87 19.95 -18.39
C VAL A 272 0.39 19.13 -18.15
N ILE A 273 1.13 19.46 -17.08
CA ILE A 273 2.23 18.67 -16.56
C ILE A 273 1.79 18.09 -15.21
N PHE A 274 1.73 16.78 -15.10
CA PHE A 274 1.68 16.07 -13.83
C PHE A 274 3.13 15.72 -13.44
N SER A 275 3.68 16.47 -12.48
CA SER A 275 5.09 16.38 -12.14
C SER A 275 5.35 15.28 -11.09
N SER A 276 6.33 14.42 -11.36
CA SER A 276 6.89 13.50 -10.35
C SER A 276 7.95 14.16 -9.47
N ASN A 277 8.37 15.37 -9.84
CA ASN A 277 9.33 16.20 -9.10
C ASN A 277 8.58 17.33 -8.37
N SER A 278 8.80 17.47 -7.07
CA SER A 278 8.18 18.53 -6.27
C SER A 278 8.77 19.94 -6.51
N ASN A 279 9.90 20.04 -7.21
CA ASN A 279 10.52 21.34 -7.50
C ASN A 279 9.88 22.01 -8.74
N VAL A 280 8.70 22.57 -8.55
CA VAL A 280 7.96 23.30 -9.60
C VAL A 280 8.75 24.55 -10.07
N ASP A 281 9.50 25.20 -9.19
CA ASP A 281 10.32 26.35 -9.53
C ASP A 281 11.40 26.00 -10.57
N ALA A 282 11.94 24.80 -10.55
CA ALA A 282 12.90 24.34 -11.56
C ALA A 282 12.24 24.26 -12.95
N ILE A 283 10.97 23.90 -13.02
CA ILE A 283 10.22 23.84 -14.29
C ILE A 283 9.89 25.24 -14.78
N THR A 284 9.36 26.10 -13.91
CA THR A 284 8.90 27.44 -14.28
C THR A 284 10.02 28.42 -14.59
N SER A 285 11.21 28.22 -14.03
CA SER A 285 12.40 29.03 -14.27
C SER A 285 13.26 28.58 -15.46
N ASP A 286 13.02 27.39 -16.01
CA ASP A 286 13.78 26.91 -17.16
C ASP A 286 13.31 27.59 -18.46
N ALA A 287 14.21 28.40 -19.07
CA ALA A 287 13.95 29.12 -20.30
C ALA A 287 13.60 28.19 -21.48
N ASN A 288 14.07 26.93 -21.47
CA ASN A 288 13.74 25.95 -22.53
C ASN A 288 12.29 25.48 -22.45
N LEU A 289 11.70 25.50 -21.25
CA LEU A 289 10.32 25.07 -20.99
C LEU A 289 9.30 26.23 -21.09
N ALA A 290 9.75 27.48 -21.16
CA ALA A 290 8.90 28.69 -21.10
C ALA A 290 7.82 28.76 -22.19
N ASN A 291 8.00 28.06 -23.31
CA ASN A 291 7.04 28.03 -24.43
C ASN A 291 6.07 26.84 -24.39
N ILE A 292 6.16 25.98 -23.38
CA ILE A 292 5.22 24.86 -23.20
C ILE A 292 3.89 25.40 -22.66
N PRO A 293 2.73 25.07 -23.26
CA PRO A 293 1.43 25.57 -22.84
C PRO A 293 1.14 25.36 -21.35
N ALA A 294 1.52 24.23 -20.78
CA ALA A 294 1.37 23.94 -19.35
C ALA A 294 2.13 24.96 -18.49
N VAL A 295 3.35 25.32 -18.87
CA VAL A 295 4.18 26.30 -18.13
C VAL A 295 3.59 27.71 -18.27
N GLN A 296 3.20 28.10 -19.49
CA GLN A 296 2.59 29.42 -19.74
C GLN A 296 1.30 29.65 -18.97
N ASN A 297 0.51 28.60 -18.78
CA ASN A 297 -0.80 28.68 -18.14
C ASN A 297 -0.76 28.26 -16.65
N GLY A 298 0.42 27.94 -16.10
CA GLY A 298 0.56 27.51 -14.70
C GLY A 298 -0.11 26.15 -14.39
N LYS A 299 -0.33 25.31 -15.40
CA LYS A 299 -0.95 23.99 -15.23
C LYS A 299 0.10 22.91 -14.96
N ILE A 300 0.80 23.07 -13.86
CA ILE A 300 1.82 22.14 -13.37
C ILE A 300 1.36 21.67 -11.99
N TYR A 301 1.10 20.37 -11.86
CA TYR A 301 0.59 19.78 -10.63
C TYR A 301 1.54 18.67 -10.17
N VAL A 302 2.04 18.77 -8.95
CA VAL A 302 2.85 17.71 -8.36
C VAL A 302 1.96 16.53 -7.99
N VAL A 303 2.32 15.34 -8.44
CA VAL A 303 1.56 14.13 -8.13
C VAL A 303 1.72 13.76 -6.66
N PRO A 304 0.63 13.56 -5.90
CA PRO A 304 0.67 13.28 -4.48
C PRO A 304 1.47 12.03 -4.12
N THR A 305 2.02 12.04 -2.91
CA THR A 305 2.53 10.85 -2.23
C THR A 305 1.87 10.77 -0.87
N VAL A 306 1.14 9.69 -0.60
CA VAL A 306 0.50 9.44 0.68
C VAL A 306 0.99 8.10 1.24
N ALA A 307 0.28 6.98 1.06
CA ALA A 307 0.86 5.67 1.37
C ALA A 307 1.96 5.31 0.35
N HIS A 308 1.73 5.61 -0.94
CA HIS A 308 2.74 5.51 -1.99
C HIS A 308 2.63 6.69 -2.98
N VAL A 309 3.51 6.73 -3.99
CA VAL A 309 3.45 7.74 -5.06
C VAL A 309 2.28 7.43 -5.99
N TRP A 310 1.30 8.33 -6.08
CA TRP A 310 0.08 8.11 -6.84
C TRP A 310 0.31 7.94 -8.36
N GLY A 311 1.32 8.58 -8.91
CA GLY A 311 1.67 8.44 -10.33
C GLY A 311 2.24 7.08 -10.72
N ASN A 312 2.67 6.29 -9.73
CA ASN A 312 3.21 4.96 -9.91
C ASN A 312 2.12 3.89 -9.71
N ARG A 313 2.51 2.60 -9.76
CA ARG A 313 1.62 1.50 -9.38
C ARG A 313 1.44 1.49 -7.87
N THR A 314 0.21 1.70 -7.43
CA THR A 314 -0.13 1.77 -6.01
C THR A 314 -1.55 1.29 -5.78
N VAL A 315 -1.86 0.93 -4.55
CA VAL A 315 -3.22 0.67 -4.08
C VAL A 315 -4.13 1.90 -4.19
N GLU A 316 -3.54 3.11 -4.25
CA GLU A 316 -4.23 4.40 -4.35
C GLU A 316 -4.60 4.80 -5.79
N GLN A 317 -4.42 3.92 -6.79
CA GLN A 317 -4.72 4.21 -8.20
C GLN A 317 -6.15 4.72 -8.46
N PRO A 318 -7.22 4.25 -7.80
CA PRO A 318 -8.54 4.83 -7.99
C PRO A 318 -8.60 6.32 -7.60
N LEU A 319 -7.88 6.72 -6.56
CA LEU A 319 -7.75 8.15 -6.19
C LEU A 319 -6.89 8.92 -7.18
N THR A 320 -5.86 8.30 -7.76
CA THR A 320 -5.03 8.93 -8.81
C THR A 320 -5.88 9.35 -10.00
N VAL A 321 -6.79 8.47 -10.45
CA VAL A 321 -7.73 8.77 -11.55
C VAL A 321 -8.63 9.96 -11.18
N MET A 322 -9.19 9.97 -9.97
CA MET A 322 -10.09 11.04 -9.54
C MET A 322 -9.37 12.38 -9.32
N TRP A 323 -8.15 12.35 -8.77
CA TRP A 323 -7.30 13.53 -8.63
C TRP A 323 -6.93 14.12 -10.01
N ALA A 324 -6.50 13.29 -10.94
CA ALA A 324 -6.18 13.72 -12.29
C ALA A 324 -7.41 14.31 -13.00
N LEU A 325 -8.59 13.68 -12.85
CA LEU A 325 -9.86 14.19 -13.34
C LEU A 325 -10.16 15.60 -12.79
N ASN A 326 -10.00 15.82 -11.49
CA ASN A 326 -10.18 17.13 -10.86
C ASN A 326 -9.23 18.18 -11.44
N LYS A 327 -7.92 17.85 -11.58
CA LYS A 327 -6.94 18.81 -12.12
C LYS A 327 -7.14 19.11 -13.61
N LEU A 328 -7.68 18.15 -14.37
CA LEU A 328 -8.00 18.36 -15.79
C LEU A 328 -9.32 19.12 -15.98
N TYR A 329 -10.36 18.79 -15.21
CA TYR A 329 -11.72 19.25 -15.42
C TYR A 329 -12.41 19.61 -14.08
N PRO A 330 -11.95 20.68 -13.38
CA PRO A 330 -12.48 21.05 -12.05
C PRO A 330 -13.96 21.47 -12.09
N ASP A 331 -14.46 21.90 -13.25
CA ASP A 331 -15.89 22.23 -13.45
C ASP A 331 -16.77 20.98 -13.57
N LEU A 332 -16.20 19.81 -13.90
CA LEU A 332 -16.91 18.54 -14.02
C LEU A 332 -16.82 17.68 -12.75
N TYR A 333 -15.74 17.85 -12.01
CA TYR A 333 -15.50 17.14 -10.74
C TYR A 333 -14.74 18.06 -9.79
N SER A 334 -15.43 18.53 -8.77
CA SER A 334 -14.96 19.57 -7.86
C SER A 334 -13.93 19.06 -6.83
N GLU A 335 -13.14 19.99 -6.25
CA GLU A 335 -12.24 19.67 -5.13
C GLU A 335 -12.99 19.15 -3.90
N ALA A 336 -14.21 19.63 -3.65
CA ALA A 336 -15.03 19.15 -2.54
C ALA A 336 -15.41 17.67 -2.73
N GLU A 337 -15.75 17.24 -3.95
CA GLU A 337 -16.04 15.83 -4.26
C GLU A 337 -14.78 14.97 -4.14
N LEU A 338 -13.63 15.48 -4.61
CA LEU A 338 -12.34 14.80 -4.45
C LEU A 338 -11.97 14.63 -2.97
N ALA A 339 -12.17 15.67 -2.15
CA ALA A 339 -11.93 15.63 -0.71
C ALA A 339 -12.75 14.54 -0.01
N GLU A 340 -14.02 14.40 -0.37
CA GLU A 340 -14.89 13.34 0.16
C GLU A 340 -14.45 11.95 -0.27
N ASP A 341 -14.03 11.77 -1.55
CA ASP A 341 -13.53 10.47 -2.03
C ASP A 341 -12.19 10.10 -1.35
N ILE A 342 -11.28 11.06 -1.12
CA ILE A 342 -10.03 10.86 -0.38
C ILE A 342 -10.35 10.45 1.07
N LYS A 343 -11.19 11.22 1.76
CA LYS A 343 -11.60 10.95 3.15
C LYS A 343 -12.20 9.56 3.31
N HIS A 344 -13.12 9.21 2.41
CA HIS A 344 -13.76 7.90 2.41
C HIS A 344 -12.73 6.78 2.22
N PHE A 345 -11.81 6.90 1.26
CA PHE A 345 -10.83 5.88 0.96
C PHE A 345 -9.92 5.56 2.15
N TYR A 346 -9.34 6.59 2.77
CA TYR A 346 -8.43 6.36 3.90
C TYR A 346 -9.14 5.94 5.17
N SER A 347 -10.31 6.50 5.46
CA SER A 347 -11.10 6.06 6.61
C SER A 347 -11.56 4.61 6.47
N HIS A 348 -11.94 4.18 5.24
CA HIS A 348 -12.47 2.85 4.99
C HIS A 348 -11.37 1.78 4.86
N PHE A 349 -10.32 2.04 4.06
CA PHE A 349 -9.31 1.04 3.74
C PHE A 349 -8.04 1.13 4.60
N PHE A 350 -7.72 2.28 5.16
CA PHE A 350 -6.55 2.45 6.03
C PHE A 350 -6.92 2.62 7.50
N GLU A 351 -8.24 2.66 7.81
CA GLU A 351 -8.76 2.91 9.16
C GLU A 351 -8.20 4.21 9.76
N TYR A 352 -7.94 5.20 8.89
CA TYR A 352 -7.33 6.46 9.24
C TYR A 352 -8.22 7.64 8.83
N ASP A 353 -8.72 8.38 9.83
CA ASP A 353 -9.54 9.57 9.63
C ASP A 353 -8.65 10.79 9.37
N MET A 354 -8.43 11.09 8.08
CA MET A 354 -7.66 12.27 7.69
C MET A 354 -8.32 13.56 8.12
N SER A 355 -7.53 14.50 8.63
CA SER A 355 -7.95 15.86 8.87
C SER A 355 -8.21 16.64 7.57
N ASP A 356 -9.01 17.68 7.62
CA ASP A 356 -9.26 18.56 6.47
C ASP A 356 -7.96 19.21 5.96
N GLU A 357 -6.97 19.46 6.84
CA GLU A 357 -5.65 19.99 6.49
C GLU A 357 -4.79 18.98 5.73
N GLU A 358 -4.82 17.71 6.13
CA GLU A 358 -4.13 16.64 5.40
C GLU A 358 -4.74 16.44 4.01
N ILE A 359 -6.07 16.43 3.91
CA ILE A 359 -6.78 16.31 2.63
C ILE A 359 -6.44 17.48 1.72
N ALA A 360 -6.50 18.73 2.22
CA ALA A 360 -6.12 19.91 1.46
C ALA A 360 -4.67 19.82 0.97
N SER A 361 -3.74 19.33 1.81
CA SER A 361 -2.35 19.15 1.43
C SER A 361 -2.12 18.08 0.34
N ILE A 362 -3.04 17.12 0.19
CA ILE A 362 -3.03 16.14 -0.90
C ILE A 362 -3.55 16.76 -2.19
N ILE A 363 -4.66 17.52 -2.10
CA ILE A 363 -5.27 18.17 -3.26
C ILE A 363 -4.33 19.21 -3.85
N ASP A 364 -3.75 20.07 -2.99
CA ASP A 364 -2.82 21.14 -3.38
C ASP A 364 -1.36 20.74 -3.16
N TYR A 365 -1.02 19.48 -3.41
CA TYR A 365 0.31 18.95 -3.19
C TYR A 365 1.36 19.73 -3.99
N ALA A 366 2.33 20.32 -3.28
CA ALA A 366 3.36 21.21 -3.83
C ALA A 366 4.78 20.75 -3.46
#